data_976168c877bd53ae5cc34d3228497bc9
#
_entry.id   976168c877bd53ae5cc34d3228497bc9
#
_cell.length_a   1.000
_cell.length_b   1.000
_cell.length_c   1.000
_cell.angle_alpha   90.00
_cell.angle_beta   90.00
_cell.angle_gamma   90.00
#
_symmetry.space_group_name_H-M   'P 1'
#
loop_
_entity.id
_entity.type
_entity.pdbx_description
1 polymer ?
#
loop_
_entity_poly.entity_id
_entity_poly.type
_entity_poly.pdbx_seq_one_letter_code
_entity_poly.pdbx_strand_id
1 'polypeptide(L)'
;MLNLPMVYDLNACPDTTLLEQDSRRLSVEEVIDDAQKTSRAERLMGPCFVGAGALAAIVQPIFLLLAGKDVSDAIWPHAFRALQATMFLRDNLTLMFFCTLMLFFASLVAVQNKLKGKPLAPALHRSLLFAIGLFSGFTALYFLLDVFYLRGAFLLLPTMYGVILFTSVLSVGGLPTFLNRESGKSYITSFLHVGAIFFAAWLLMPGIPAMIGIAPSPPDAPRVGYGAEPGPFDTTMTVHPYEMPEDVDSIILKQEDDIEFSVYLTLPELDPDLPLETVPLALLSHGWGYPFYDEYTDWIAHLSARGIAVAFVQYPSHIDPPIPDGLEGEDIEGASNWPHHIYRAQAIASALDTLEEVALGANRHATVEAALGNVTINPSHLWIGGHSLGGAYTFIQLYESLERGWGNETLFIDIESGWTRPNHPELQPNLSRMPADSMIHLARGVDDMTVDACYSVHHQQVFNQLPSEHVLYIELQSDLYGFPRLVGSHYLPTDTVHDRLADYGVYRRIDAQADWVFARTQGDTITEDWAYNHLIDGDMLRTMGKWSDGTEVLPLLVYEDALNTEPKFSSCTIA
;
A
#
# COMPACT_ATOMS: atom_id res chain seq x y z
N MET A 1 -21.54 80.04 38.59
CA MET A 1 -20.71 80.77 39.56
C MET A 1 -19.28 80.42 39.29
N LEU A 2 -18.55 81.32 38.65
CA LEU A 2 -17.32 81.92 39.13
C LEU A 2 -16.11 80.97 39.21
N ASN A 3 -14.94 81.17 38.66
CA ASN A 3 -14.28 82.37 38.09
C ASN A 3 -13.03 81.94 37.32
N LEU A 4 -12.73 82.63 36.23
CA LEU A 4 -11.42 82.86 35.63
C LEU A 4 -10.50 83.65 36.55
N PRO A 5 -9.22 84.00 36.25
CA PRO A 5 -8.16 83.50 35.40
C PRO A 5 -6.77 83.58 36.07
N MET A 6 -5.71 83.04 35.40
CA MET A 6 -4.41 83.78 35.51
C MET A 6 -3.56 83.54 34.20
N VAL A 7 -3.29 84.71 33.69
CA VAL A 7 -2.31 84.99 32.65
C VAL A 7 -0.93 84.73 33.20
N TYR A 8 -0.07 84.04 32.42
CA TYR A 8 1.37 84.14 32.60
C TYR A 8 2.05 84.43 31.23
N ASP A 9 2.85 85.37 31.38
CA ASP A 9 3.58 86.16 30.42
C ASP A 9 4.59 85.35 29.58
N LEU A 10 4.59 85.60 28.31
CA LEU A 10 5.60 85.19 27.37
C LEU A 10 6.67 86.26 27.30
N ASN A 11 7.86 85.97 27.89
CA ASN A 11 9.11 86.53 27.35
C ASN A 11 10.32 85.99 28.14
N ALA A 12 10.98 84.99 27.63
CA ALA A 12 12.41 84.83 27.61
C ALA A 12 12.75 83.47 26.93
N CYS A 13 13.10 83.56 25.70
CA CYS A 13 13.78 82.50 24.99
C CYS A 13 15.26 82.86 24.85
N PRO A 14 16.16 81.90 24.88
CA PRO A 14 17.01 81.77 23.71
C PRO A 14 17.21 80.32 23.28
N ASP A 15 17.09 80.14 21.98
CA ASP A 15 17.70 79.17 21.11
C ASP A 15 18.36 77.93 21.72
N THR A 16 17.56 76.87 21.92
CA THR A 16 18.01 75.50 22.07
C THR A 16 17.15 74.49 21.25
N THR A 17 16.27 74.99 20.39
CA THR A 17 15.22 74.18 19.78
C THR A 17 15.62 73.43 18.50
N LEU A 18 16.79 73.71 17.91
CA LEU A 18 17.21 73.04 16.65
C LEU A 18 17.93 71.71 16.87
N LEU A 19 18.68 71.59 17.97
CA LEU A 19 19.38 70.31 18.26
C LEU A 19 18.47 69.23 18.90
N GLU A 20 17.44 69.62 19.62
CA GLU A 20 16.44 68.65 20.16
C GLU A 20 15.44 68.17 19.12
N GLN A 21 15.16 68.93 18.07
CA GLN A 21 14.29 68.49 16.99
C GLN A 21 14.99 67.45 16.05
N ASP A 22 16.27 67.54 15.82
CA ASP A 22 17.02 66.59 15.03
C ASP A 22 17.23 65.26 15.78
N SER A 23 17.51 65.30 17.07
CA SER A 23 17.61 64.08 17.90
C SER A 23 16.27 63.36 18.05
N ARG A 24 15.13 64.08 18.12
CA ARG A 24 13.80 63.49 18.12
C ARG A 24 13.37 62.97 16.75
N ARG A 25 13.79 63.60 15.65
CA ARG A 25 13.52 63.07 14.32
C ARG A 25 14.32 61.79 14.05
N LEU A 26 15.58 61.72 14.45
CA LEU A 26 16.38 60.47 14.34
C LEU A 26 15.78 59.33 15.18
N SER A 27 15.33 59.61 16.39
CA SER A 27 14.68 58.59 17.22
C SER A 27 13.32 58.13 16.67
N VAL A 28 12.58 59.01 16.00
CA VAL A 28 11.29 58.65 15.36
C VAL A 28 11.51 57.87 14.08
N GLU A 29 12.51 58.22 13.28
CA GLU A 29 12.88 57.43 12.08
C GLU A 29 13.44 56.06 12.47
N GLU A 30 14.30 55.94 13.50
CA GLU A 30 14.75 54.64 14.00
C GLU A 30 13.59 53.78 14.54
N VAL A 31 12.66 54.38 15.28
CA VAL A 31 11.47 53.66 15.79
C VAL A 31 10.52 53.25 14.68
N ILE A 32 10.39 54.07 13.63
CA ILE A 32 9.60 53.72 12.45
C ILE A 32 10.29 52.61 11.63
N ASP A 33 11.60 52.67 11.47
CA ASP A 33 12.38 51.67 10.75
C ASP A 33 12.41 50.33 11.51
N ASP A 34 12.54 50.36 12.83
CA ASP A 34 12.41 49.19 13.71
C ASP A 34 10.97 48.63 13.72
N ALA A 35 9.96 49.46 13.73
CA ALA A 35 8.57 49.04 13.63
C ALA A 35 8.25 48.44 12.23
N GLN A 36 8.84 48.98 11.18
CA GLN A 36 8.72 48.39 9.84
C GLN A 36 9.50 47.10 9.71
N LYS A 37 10.70 46.98 10.30
CA LYS A 37 11.48 45.73 10.33
C LYS A 37 10.75 44.64 11.13
N THR A 38 10.19 44.99 12.30
CA THR A 38 9.40 44.07 13.12
C THR A 38 8.15 43.60 12.40
N SER A 39 7.44 44.47 11.70
CA SER A 39 6.25 44.12 10.92
C SER A 39 6.60 43.22 9.70
N ARG A 40 7.79 43.38 9.13
CA ARG A 40 8.27 42.54 8.01
C ARG A 40 8.72 41.16 8.49
N ALA A 41 9.40 41.10 9.66
CA ALA A 41 9.75 39.86 10.32
C ALA A 41 8.53 39.04 10.75
N GLU A 42 7.52 39.68 11.29
CA GLU A 42 6.25 39.03 11.66
C GLU A 42 5.46 38.53 10.45
N ARG A 43 5.48 39.23 9.32
CA ARG A 43 4.84 38.77 8.07
C ARG A 43 5.54 37.57 7.44
N LEU A 44 6.85 37.43 7.62
CA LEU A 44 7.64 36.32 7.10
C LEU A 44 7.60 35.10 8.02
N MET A 45 7.31 35.30 9.31
CA MET A 45 7.30 34.20 10.29
C MET A 45 6.32 33.08 9.95
N GLY A 46 5.09 33.44 9.51
CA GLY A 46 4.08 32.46 9.11
C GLY A 46 4.56 31.51 7.99
N PRO A 47 4.93 32.06 6.81
CA PRO A 47 5.50 31.28 5.73
C PRO A 47 6.74 30.47 6.12
N CYS A 48 7.62 31.00 6.98
CA CYS A 48 8.81 30.30 7.45
C CYS A 48 8.47 29.05 8.28
N PHE A 49 7.49 29.12 9.19
CA PHE A 49 7.10 27.95 9.98
C PHE A 49 6.39 26.89 9.13
N VAL A 50 5.53 27.30 8.21
CA VAL A 50 4.91 26.38 7.24
C VAL A 50 5.99 25.73 6.35
N GLY A 51 6.93 26.53 5.83
CA GLY A 51 8.05 26.03 5.04
C GLY A 51 8.96 25.06 5.80
N ALA A 52 9.25 25.38 7.08
CA ALA A 52 10.04 24.49 7.94
C ALA A 52 9.33 23.15 8.19
N GLY A 53 8.00 23.18 8.41
CA GLY A 53 7.20 21.97 8.54
C GLY A 53 7.22 21.12 7.27
N ALA A 54 6.99 21.73 6.11
CA ALA A 54 7.04 21.04 4.82
C ALA A 54 8.43 20.44 4.54
N LEU A 55 9.51 21.19 4.82
CA LEU A 55 10.87 20.66 4.72
C LEU A 55 11.12 19.49 5.68
N ALA A 56 10.60 19.55 6.91
CA ALA A 56 10.73 18.44 7.86
C ALA A 56 10.06 17.16 7.35
N ALA A 57 8.93 17.27 6.62
CA ALA A 57 8.26 16.13 6.03
C ALA A 57 9.06 15.46 4.91
N ILE A 58 9.84 16.24 4.14
CA ILE A 58 10.58 15.76 2.96
C ILE A 58 12.09 15.61 3.23
N VAL A 59 12.54 15.85 4.46
CA VAL A 59 13.99 15.84 4.77
C VAL A 59 14.62 14.47 4.58
N GLN A 60 13.93 13.39 4.92
CA GLN A 60 14.43 12.03 4.74
C GLN A 60 14.57 11.65 3.26
N PRO A 61 13.54 11.82 2.39
CA PRO A 61 13.70 11.65 0.94
C PRO A 61 14.87 12.45 0.36
N ILE A 62 15.00 13.73 0.75
CA ILE A 62 16.11 14.56 0.27
C ILE A 62 17.44 13.98 0.70
N PHE A 63 17.56 13.51 1.95
CA PHE A 63 18.79 12.92 2.45
C PHE A 63 19.15 11.62 1.71
N LEU A 64 18.16 10.77 1.43
CA LEU A 64 18.36 9.53 0.67
C LEU A 64 18.79 9.81 -0.77
N LEU A 65 18.18 10.81 -1.44
CA LEU A 65 18.60 11.27 -2.77
C LEU A 65 20.04 11.79 -2.77
N LEU A 66 20.42 12.59 -1.76
CA LEU A 66 21.79 13.07 -1.60
C LEU A 66 22.80 11.96 -1.28
N ALA A 67 22.33 10.86 -0.68
CA ALA A 67 23.12 9.66 -0.44
C ALA A 67 23.22 8.75 -1.68
N GLY A 68 22.67 9.16 -2.83
CA GLY A 68 22.77 8.44 -4.10
C GLY A 68 21.72 7.34 -4.29
N LYS A 69 20.67 7.33 -3.49
CA LYS A 69 19.53 6.44 -3.71
C LYS A 69 18.66 6.94 -4.85
N ASP A 70 18.03 6.03 -5.58
CA ASP A 70 17.06 6.36 -6.62
C ASP A 70 15.84 7.08 -6.07
N VAL A 71 15.09 7.76 -6.95
CA VAL A 71 13.90 8.54 -6.55
C VAL A 71 12.84 7.64 -5.92
N SER A 72 12.62 6.45 -6.46
CA SER A 72 11.70 5.44 -5.92
C SER A 72 12.10 5.03 -4.51
N ASP A 73 13.34 4.61 -4.30
CA ASP A 73 13.87 4.20 -2.99
C ASP A 73 13.87 5.32 -1.96
N ALA A 74 14.08 6.57 -2.41
CA ALA A 74 14.06 7.72 -1.52
C ALA A 74 12.65 8.10 -1.06
N ILE A 75 11.63 7.89 -1.88
CA ILE A 75 10.24 8.24 -1.60
C ILE A 75 9.49 7.09 -0.93
N TRP A 76 9.81 5.84 -1.29
CA TRP A 76 9.09 4.66 -0.88
C TRP A 76 8.90 4.50 0.64
N PRO A 77 9.90 4.63 1.52
CA PRO A 77 9.70 4.46 2.96
C PRO A 77 8.71 5.45 3.56
N HIS A 78 8.60 6.65 2.97
CA HIS A 78 7.62 7.65 3.37
C HIS A 78 6.26 7.39 2.76
N ALA A 79 6.24 7.00 1.52
CA ALA A 79 5.05 6.65 0.79
C ALA A 79 4.35 5.45 1.46
N PHE A 80 5.08 4.43 1.85
CA PHE A 80 4.56 3.25 2.52
C PHE A 80 3.92 3.58 3.88
N ARG A 81 4.62 4.29 4.77
CA ARG A 81 4.03 4.73 6.05
C ARG A 81 2.80 5.59 5.86
N ALA A 82 2.84 6.35 4.85
CA ALA A 82 1.79 7.24 4.49
C ALA A 82 0.61 6.45 3.91
N LEU A 83 0.81 5.45 3.10
CA LEU A 83 -0.19 4.48 2.64
C LEU A 83 -0.88 3.81 3.83
N GLN A 84 -0.14 3.26 4.79
CA GLN A 84 -0.67 2.70 6.02
C GLN A 84 -1.55 3.71 6.78
N ALA A 85 -1.11 4.96 6.94
CA ALA A 85 -1.93 5.99 7.57
C ALA A 85 -3.24 6.28 6.80
N THR A 86 -3.22 6.13 5.47
CA THR A 86 -4.41 6.34 4.63
C THR A 86 -5.43 5.23 4.79
N MET A 87 -5.01 4.01 5.07
CA MET A 87 -5.93 2.91 5.32
C MET A 87 -6.84 3.20 6.50
N PHE A 88 -6.31 3.82 7.57
CA PHE A 88 -7.14 4.31 8.68
C PHE A 88 -8.16 5.39 8.26
N LEU A 89 -7.88 6.14 7.20
CA LEU A 89 -8.74 7.23 6.72
C LEU A 89 -9.70 6.78 5.61
N ARG A 90 -9.68 5.53 5.24
CA ARG A 90 -10.48 4.98 4.16
C ARG A 90 -11.95 4.86 4.52
N ASP A 91 -12.24 4.65 5.78
CA ASP A 91 -13.58 4.69 6.32
C ASP A 91 -14.16 6.12 6.26
N ASN A 92 -15.39 6.25 5.75
CA ASN A 92 -16.07 7.53 5.60
C ASN A 92 -16.18 8.30 6.93
N LEU A 93 -16.38 7.60 8.05
CA LEU A 93 -16.49 8.21 9.38
C LEU A 93 -15.15 8.79 9.83
N THR A 94 -14.08 8.03 9.65
CA THR A 94 -12.70 8.44 9.98
C THR A 94 -12.25 9.59 9.10
N LEU A 95 -12.58 9.57 7.81
CA LEU A 95 -12.34 10.68 6.88
C LEU A 95 -13.08 11.94 7.32
N MET A 96 -14.36 11.82 7.65
CA MET A 96 -15.18 12.94 8.13
C MET A 96 -14.63 13.53 9.42
N PHE A 97 -14.21 12.67 10.37
CA PHE A 97 -13.58 13.10 11.62
C PHE A 97 -12.28 13.86 11.34
N PHE A 98 -11.41 13.33 10.50
CA PHE A 98 -10.14 13.96 10.12
C PHE A 98 -10.36 15.31 9.43
N CYS A 99 -11.25 15.39 8.45
CA CYS A 99 -11.60 16.64 7.76
C CYS A 99 -12.17 17.67 8.73
N THR A 100 -13.04 17.24 9.66
CA THR A 100 -13.62 18.10 10.71
C THR A 100 -12.53 18.62 11.63
N LEU A 101 -11.60 17.77 12.05
CA LEU A 101 -10.46 18.15 12.89
C LEU A 101 -9.56 19.17 12.17
N MET A 102 -9.26 18.96 10.90
CA MET A 102 -8.45 19.88 10.09
C MET A 102 -9.16 21.22 9.90
N LEU A 103 -10.46 21.22 9.60
CA LEU A 103 -11.26 22.45 9.52
C LEU A 103 -11.35 23.19 10.86
N PHE A 104 -11.43 22.45 11.96
CA PHE A 104 -11.40 23.03 13.31
C PHE A 104 -10.07 23.75 13.59
N PHE A 105 -8.92 23.13 13.32
CA PHE A 105 -7.61 23.75 13.45
C PHE A 105 -7.44 24.96 12.52
N ALA A 106 -7.91 24.86 11.28
CA ALA A 106 -7.92 25.97 10.34
C ALA A 106 -8.72 27.15 10.86
N SER A 107 -9.92 26.87 11.39
CA SER A 107 -10.81 27.88 11.97
C SER A 107 -10.18 28.55 13.18
N LEU A 108 -9.50 27.79 14.05
CA LEU A 108 -8.76 28.35 15.17
C LEU A 108 -7.67 29.35 14.73
N VAL A 109 -6.89 28.98 13.69
CA VAL A 109 -5.85 29.86 13.14
C VAL A 109 -6.46 31.09 12.46
N ALA A 110 -7.57 30.92 11.73
CA ALA A 110 -8.27 32.02 11.06
C ALA A 110 -8.93 33.00 12.06
N VAL A 111 -9.59 32.47 13.09
CA VAL A 111 -10.24 33.26 14.16
C VAL A 111 -9.20 34.03 14.98
N GLN A 112 -8.04 33.44 15.24
CA GLN A 112 -6.95 34.12 15.95
C GLN A 112 -6.47 35.37 15.23
N ASN A 113 -6.39 35.37 13.92
CA ASN A 113 -6.05 36.56 13.14
C ASN A 113 -7.12 37.66 13.21
N LYS A 114 -8.37 37.33 13.57
CA LYS A 114 -9.49 38.28 13.73
C LYS A 114 -9.64 38.76 15.17
N LEU A 115 -9.32 37.94 16.17
CA LEU A 115 -9.45 38.30 17.60
C LEU A 115 -8.23 39.09 18.04
N LYS A 116 -8.09 40.32 17.58
CA LYS A 116 -7.01 41.27 17.94
C LYS A 116 -6.93 41.64 19.42
N GLY A 117 -7.43 40.84 20.33
CA GLY A 117 -7.40 41.11 21.78
C GLY A 117 -6.91 40.00 22.69
N LYS A 118 -6.87 38.75 22.23
CA LYS A 118 -6.35 37.61 23.00
C LYS A 118 -5.61 36.65 22.09
N PRO A 119 -4.32 36.90 21.81
CA PRO A 119 -3.54 35.97 20.99
C PRO A 119 -3.37 34.63 21.71
N LEU A 120 -3.50 33.52 20.98
CA LEU A 120 -2.96 32.22 21.39
C LEU A 120 -1.50 32.40 21.76
N ALA A 121 -1.01 31.62 22.73
CA ALA A 121 0.41 31.68 23.08
C ALA A 121 1.25 31.56 21.78
N PRO A 122 2.23 32.45 21.56
CA PRO A 122 3.01 32.48 20.32
C PRO A 122 3.62 31.14 19.96
N ALA A 123 3.96 30.33 20.95
CA ALA A 123 4.45 28.97 20.76
C ALA A 123 3.40 28.05 20.08
N LEU A 124 2.15 28.07 20.54
CA LEU A 124 1.07 27.25 19.98
C LEU A 124 0.75 27.67 18.55
N HIS A 125 0.75 28.97 18.26
CA HIS A 125 0.56 29.47 16.89
C HIS A 125 1.66 28.95 15.95
N ARG A 126 2.92 29.03 16.37
CA ARG A 126 4.08 28.55 15.61
C ARG A 126 4.01 27.03 15.40
N SER A 127 3.65 26.27 16.44
CA SER A 127 3.48 24.82 16.36
C SER A 127 2.37 24.42 15.38
N LEU A 128 1.24 25.16 15.36
CA LEU A 128 0.15 24.91 14.40
C LEU A 128 0.59 25.19 12.95
N LEU A 129 1.32 26.30 12.72
CA LEU A 129 1.85 26.61 11.39
C LEU A 129 2.87 25.56 10.93
N PHE A 130 3.74 25.10 11.82
CA PHE A 130 4.67 24.02 11.54
C PHE A 130 3.94 22.70 11.22
N ALA A 131 2.92 22.33 12.02
CA ALA A 131 2.09 21.15 11.78
C ALA A 131 1.37 21.20 10.43
N ILE A 132 0.81 22.36 10.05
CA ILE A 132 0.20 22.57 8.73
C ILE A 132 1.23 22.31 7.61
N GLY A 133 2.44 22.82 7.77
CA GLY A 133 3.54 22.58 6.82
C GLY A 133 3.92 21.11 6.73
N LEU A 134 4.06 20.44 7.86
CA LEU A 134 4.38 19.01 7.96
C LEU A 134 3.33 18.17 7.25
N PHE A 135 2.05 18.39 7.54
CA PHE A 135 0.95 17.70 6.87
C PHE A 135 0.91 17.99 5.37
N SER A 136 1.16 19.24 4.97
CA SER A 136 1.21 19.60 3.55
C SER A 136 2.35 18.87 2.81
N GLY A 137 3.51 18.75 3.43
CA GLY A 137 4.66 18.05 2.88
C GLY A 137 4.39 16.54 2.73
N PHE A 138 3.87 15.90 3.77
CA PHE A 138 3.45 14.50 3.69
C PHE A 138 2.38 14.30 2.61
N THR A 139 1.34 15.12 2.57
CA THR A 139 0.28 14.98 1.58
C THR A 139 0.78 15.19 0.15
N ALA A 140 1.77 16.05 -0.05
CA ALA A 140 2.41 16.22 -1.37
C ALA A 140 3.17 14.95 -1.81
N LEU A 141 3.90 14.30 -0.90
CA LEU A 141 4.54 13.01 -1.17
C LEU A 141 3.53 11.92 -1.51
N TYR A 142 2.43 11.88 -0.78
CA TYR A 142 1.31 10.98 -1.07
C TYR A 142 0.68 11.21 -2.43
N PHE A 143 0.40 12.48 -2.73
CA PHE A 143 -0.16 12.83 -4.02
C PHE A 143 0.73 12.38 -5.17
N LEU A 144 2.05 12.52 -5.02
CA LEU A 144 3.01 12.02 -6.01
C LEU A 144 2.94 10.49 -6.11
N LEU A 145 2.90 9.78 -4.98
CA LEU A 145 2.74 8.33 -4.98
C LEU A 145 1.43 7.90 -5.64
N ASP A 146 0.32 8.51 -5.26
CA ASP A 146 -1.00 8.18 -5.81
C ASP A 146 -1.06 8.42 -7.33
N VAL A 147 -0.47 9.52 -7.81
CA VAL A 147 -0.44 9.84 -9.24
C VAL A 147 0.46 8.89 -10.03
N PHE A 148 1.65 8.57 -9.51
CA PHE A 148 2.66 7.81 -10.27
C PHE A 148 2.52 6.30 -10.12
N TYR A 149 2.07 5.79 -8.97
CA TYR A 149 2.01 4.36 -8.70
C TYR A 149 0.60 3.80 -8.55
N LEU A 150 -0.36 4.60 -8.09
CA LEU A 150 -1.69 4.14 -7.73
C LEU A 150 -2.81 4.70 -8.61
N ARG A 151 -2.49 5.47 -9.63
CA ARG A 151 -3.40 6.08 -10.62
C ARG A 151 -4.66 6.72 -10.04
N GLY A 152 -4.57 7.32 -8.85
CA GLY A 152 -5.70 7.94 -8.17
C GLY A 152 -6.58 6.95 -7.39
N ALA A 153 -6.03 5.79 -7.02
CA ALA A 153 -6.68 4.80 -6.17
C ALA A 153 -7.21 5.42 -4.88
N PHE A 154 -6.46 6.36 -4.34
CA PHE A 154 -6.80 7.03 -3.09
C PHE A 154 -7.18 8.49 -3.33
N LEU A 155 -8.36 8.72 -3.87
CA LEU A 155 -8.94 10.08 -3.95
C LEU A 155 -9.04 10.78 -2.58
N LEU A 156 -8.88 10.03 -1.51
CA LEU A 156 -8.72 10.57 -0.19
C LEU A 156 -7.57 11.56 -0.10
N LEU A 157 -6.45 11.29 -0.77
CA LEU A 157 -5.26 12.12 -0.76
C LEU A 157 -5.47 13.49 -1.42
N PRO A 158 -6.07 13.60 -2.61
CA PRO A 158 -6.48 14.88 -3.16
C PRO A 158 -7.42 15.65 -2.25
N THR A 159 -8.35 14.96 -1.57
CA THR A 159 -9.27 15.57 -0.60
C THR A 159 -8.50 16.15 0.59
N MET A 160 -7.60 15.38 1.20
CA MET A 160 -6.74 15.83 2.29
C MET A 160 -5.85 16.99 1.84
N TYR A 161 -5.23 16.90 0.68
CA TYR A 161 -4.41 17.96 0.10
C TYR A 161 -5.24 19.25 -0.10
N GLY A 162 -6.44 19.12 -0.63
CA GLY A 162 -7.38 20.22 -0.80
C GLY A 162 -7.74 20.90 0.53
N VAL A 163 -8.03 20.11 1.59
CA VAL A 163 -8.31 20.62 2.94
C VAL A 163 -7.09 21.35 3.50
N ILE A 164 -5.90 20.78 3.37
CA ILE A 164 -4.65 21.38 3.86
C ILE A 164 -4.33 22.66 3.09
N LEU A 165 -4.46 22.64 1.76
CA LEU A 165 -4.23 23.81 0.90
C LEU A 165 -5.21 24.93 1.23
N PHE A 166 -6.50 24.62 1.34
CA PHE A 166 -7.55 25.56 1.74
C PHE A 166 -7.30 26.16 3.12
N THR A 167 -6.92 25.29 4.08
CA THR A 167 -6.57 25.68 5.44
C THR A 167 -5.34 26.60 5.47
N SER A 168 -4.33 26.28 4.65
CA SER A 168 -3.12 27.09 4.53
C SER A 168 -3.40 28.46 3.95
N VAL A 169 -4.25 28.53 2.90
CA VAL A 169 -4.69 29.80 2.29
C VAL A 169 -5.48 30.64 3.29
N LEU A 170 -6.37 30.03 4.08
CA LEU A 170 -7.11 30.73 5.13
C LEU A 170 -6.20 31.25 6.23
N SER A 171 -5.21 30.45 6.68
CA SER A 171 -4.30 30.83 7.76
C SER A 171 -3.32 31.93 7.38
N VAL A 172 -2.93 32.03 6.11
CA VAL A 172 -2.08 33.12 5.59
C VAL A 172 -2.89 34.39 5.28
N GLY A 173 -4.20 34.38 5.55
CA GLY A 173 -5.07 35.56 5.40
C GLY A 173 -5.52 35.81 3.96
N GLY A 174 -5.51 34.76 3.10
CA GLY A 174 -5.95 34.89 1.71
C GLY A 174 -7.42 35.28 1.56
N LEU A 175 -8.31 34.64 2.29
CA LEU A 175 -9.75 34.90 2.24
C LEU A 175 -10.13 36.28 2.84
N PRO A 176 -9.63 36.69 4.05
CA PRO A 176 -9.88 38.01 4.59
C PRO A 176 -9.35 39.16 3.73
N THR A 177 -8.20 38.98 3.05
CA THR A 177 -7.65 40.00 2.16
C THR A 177 -8.39 40.08 0.82
N PHE A 178 -9.02 39.00 0.37
CA PHE A 178 -9.88 39.01 -0.80
C PHE A 178 -11.22 39.72 -0.53
N LEU A 179 -11.79 39.51 0.66
CA LEU A 179 -13.07 40.12 1.06
C LEU A 179 -12.91 41.61 1.47
N ASN A 180 -11.76 42.05 1.93
CA ASN A 180 -11.46 43.42 2.31
C ASN A 180 -10.78 44.16 1.14
N ARG A 181 -11.55 44.92 0.39
CA ARG A 181 -11.14 45.72 -0.79
C ARG A 181 -10.17 46.88 -0.52
N GLU A 182 -9.77 47.12 0.72
CA GLU A 182 -9.03 48.34 1.13
C GLU A 182 -7.51 48.34 0.90
N SER A 183 -6.91 47.23 0.51
CA SER A 183 -5.48 47.23 0.20
C SER A 183 -5.24 47.06 -1.28
N GLY A 184 -4.60 48.06 -1.92
CA GLY A 184 -4.22 48.06 -3.34
C GLY A 184 -3.24 46.94 -3.72
N LYS A 185 -3.57 45.71 -3.40
CA LYS A 185 -2.84 44.53 -3.83
C LYS A 185 -3.14 44.23 -5.27
N SER A 186 -2.09 43.89 -6.01
CA SER A 186 -2.11 43.51 -7.41
C SER A 186 -3.25 42.54 -7.74
N TYR A 187 -3.98 42.79 -8.82
CA TYR A 187 -4.99 41.87 -9.38
C TYR A 187 -4.48 40.45 -9.56
N ILE A 188 -3.17 40.28 -9.82
CA ILE A 188 -2.49 39.00 -9.95
C ILE A 188 -2.54 38.21 -8.65
N THR A 189 -2.28 38.84 -7.49
CA THR A 189 -2.30 38.16 -6.18
C THR A 189 -3.71 37.72 -5.81
N SER A 190 -4.72 38.55 -6.12
CA SER A 190 -6.14 38.20 -5.89
C SER A 190 -6.58 37.05 -6.79
N PHE A 191 -6.15 37.05 -8.06
CA PHE A 191 -6.43 35.96 -9.00
C PHE A 191 -5.79 34.63 -8.55
N LEU A 192 -4.55 34.66 -8.11
CA LEU A 192 -3.86 33.47 -7.57
C LEU A 192 -4.56 32.91 -6.32
N HIS A 193 -5.03 33.77 -5.41
CA HIS A 193 -5.78 33.33 -4.23
C HIS A 193 -7.14 32.70 -4.61
N VAL A 194 -7.88 33.33 -5.54
CA VAL A 194 -9.14 32.76 -6.05
C VAL A 194 -8.90 31.45 -6.77
N GLY A 195 -7.85 31.38 -7.59
CA GLY A 195 -7.46 30.15 -8.26
C GLY A 195 -7.08 29.03 -7.29
N ALA A 196 -6.32 29.34 -6.23
CA ALA A 196 -5.98 28.38 -5.19
C ALA A 196 -7.20 27.88 -4.41
N ILE A 197 -8.14 28.77 -4.08
CA ILE A 197 -9.39 28.38 -3.40
C ILE A 197 -10.25 27.51 -4.32
N PHE A 198 -10.37 27.89 -5.60
CA PHE A 198 -11.11 27.10 -6.58
C PHE A 198 -10.49 25.71 -6.79
N PHE A 199 -9.16 25.64 -6.90
CA PHE A 199 -8.43 24.38 -7.03
C PHE A 199 -8.58 23.51 -5.79
N ALA A 200 -8.46 24.09 -4.57
CA ALA A 200 -8.70 23.38 -3.32
C ALA A 200 -10.15 22.85 -3.23
N ALA A 201 -11.13 23.66 -3.62
CA ALA A 201 -12.53 23.23 -3.65
C ALA A 201 -12.76 22.10 -4.68
N TRP A 202 -12.10 22.19 -5.83
CA TRP A 202 -12.16 21.13 -6.85
C TRP A 202 -11.53 19.81 -6.36
N LEU A 203 -10.40 19.87 -5.68
CA LEU A 203 -9.77 18.69 -5.06
C LEU A 203 -10.62 18.08 -3.93
N LEU A 204 -11.38 18.93 -3.21
CA LEU A 204 -12.32 18.48 -2.17
C LEU A 204 -13.61 17.87 -2.74
N MET A 205 -13.97 18.23 -3.98
CA MET A 205 -15.26 17.88 -4.56
C MET A 205 -15.58 16.38 -4.57
N PRO A 206 -14.63 15.48 -4.88
CA PRO A 206 -14.89 14.03 -4.82
C PRO A 206 -15.19 13.51 -3.41
N GLY A 207 -14.58 14.09 -2.40
CA GLY A 207 -14.76 13.67 -1.01
C GLY A 207 -16.02 14.20 -0.36
N ILE A 208 -16.51 15.38 -0.76
CA ILE A 208 -17.72 16.00 -0.18
C ILE A 208 -18.96 15.12 -0.39
N PRO A 209 -19.28 14.65 -1.61
CA PRO A 209 -20.43 13.77 -1.83
C PRO A 209 -20.36 12.48 -1.03
N ALA A 210 -19.17 11.92 -0.84
CA ALA A 210 -18.98 10.73 -0.01
C ALA A 210 -19.21 11.03 1.48
N MET A 211 -18.67 12.15 1.99
CA MET A 211 -18.82 12.57 3.38
C MET A 211 -20.29 12.80 3.78
N ILE A 212 -21.11 13.27 2.87
CA ILE A 212 -22.55 13.53 3.10
C ILE A 212 -23.45 12.37 2.64
N GLY A 213 -22.86 11.22 2.26
CA GLY A 213 -23.59 10.02 1.89
C GLY A 213 -24.31 10.09 0.54
N ILE A 214 -23.93 11.01 -0.36
CA ILE A 214 -24.51 11.11 -1.72
C ILE A 214 -23.80 10.16 -2.68
N ALA A 215 -22.47 9.96 -2.55
CA ALA A 215 -21.77 8.98 -3.35
C ALA A 215 -22.05 7.57 -2.82
N PRO A 216 -22.30 6.58 -3.68
CA PRO A 216 -22.43 5.21 -3.28
C PRO A 216 -21.17 4.72 -2.56
N SER A 217 -21.35 3.99 -1.47
CA SER A 217 -20.25 3.31 -0.78
C SER A 217 -19.98 1.95 -1.41
N PRO A 218 -18.75 1.41 -1.26
CA PRO A 218 -18.42 0.06 -1.69
C PRO A 218 -19.38 -0.99 -1.11
N PRO A 219 -19.41 -2.20 -1.69
CA PRO A 219 -20.18 -3.32 -1.13
C PRO A 219 -19.88 -3.52 0.36
N ASP A 220 -20.86 -4.05 1.09
CA ASP A 220 -20.55 -4.66 2.40
C ASP A 220 -19.57 -5.83 2.19
N ALA A 221 -18.77 -6.16 3.20
CA ALA A 221 -18.01 -7.41 3.18
C ALA A 221 -18.98 -8.59 2.98
N PRO A 222 -18.59 -9.63 2.25
CA PRO A 222 -19.38 -10.85 2.20
C PRO A 222 -19.67 -11.32 3.62
N ARG A 223 -20.95 -11.58 3.94
CA ARG A 223 -21.37 -11.96 5.31
C ARG A 223 -21.41 -13.46 5.51
N VAL A 224 -21.48 -14.20 4.43
CA VAL A 224 -21.61 -15.66 4.42
C VAL A 224 -20.89 -16.18 3.17
N GLY A 225 -20.22 -17.29 3.32
CA GLY A 225 -19.49 -17.93 2.23
C GLY A 225 -18.08 -17.37 2.07
N TYR A 226 -17.58 -17.45 0.86
CA TYR A 226 -16.21 -17.07 0.54
C TYR A 226 -15.98 -15.55 0.58
N GLY A 227 -14.83 -15.14 1.12
CA GLY A 227 -14.42 -13.74 1.28
C GLY A 227 -15.03 -13.02 2.49
N ALA A 228 -15.80 -13.73 3.35
CA ALA A 228 -16.40 -13.14 4.54
C ALA A 228 -15.44 -13.14 5.73
N GLU A 229 -15.23 -14.31 6.29
CA GLU A 229 -14.31 -14.57 7.39
C GLU A 229 -13.28 -15.60 6.91
N PRO A 230 -12.06 -15.61 7.44
CA PRO A 230 -11.02 -16.51 6.98
C PRO A 230 -11.46 -17.99 6.98
N GLY A 231 -12.06 -18.48 8.05
CA GLY A 231 -12.54 -19.87 8.10
C GLY A 231 -12.94 -20.29 9.50
N PRO A 232 -13.33 -21.56 9.67
CA PRO A 232 -13.85 -22.08 10.94
C PRO A 232 -12.77 -22.45 11.98
N PHE A 233 -11.49 -22.58 11.57
CA PHE A 233 -10.41 -22.99 12.45
C PHE A 233 -9.68 -21.78 13.02
N ASP A 234 -9.40 -21.81 14.34
CA ASP A 234 -8.38 -20.96 14.92
C ASP A 234 -7.01 -21.37 14.36
N THR A 235 -6.03 -20.48 14.44
CA THR A 235 -4.72 -20.75 13.85
C THR A 235 -3.59 -20.41 14.81
N THR A 236 -2.50 -21.18 14.74
CA THR A 236 -1.28 -20.91 15.48
C THR A 236 -0.09 -20.83 14.53
N MET A 237 0.81 -19.88 14.77
CA MET A 237 2.01 -19.67 13.96
C MET A 237 3.26 -20.10 14.72
N THR A 238 4.15 -20.80 14.04
CA THR A 238 5.49 -21.18 14.52
C THR A 238 6.54 -20.68 13.55
N VAL A 239 7.71 -20.32 14.05
CA VAL A 239 8.82 -19.78 13.24
C VAL A 239 9.99 -20.73 13.31
N HIS A 240 10.51 -21.09 12.14
CA HIS A 240 11.61 -22.04 11.99
C HIS A 240 12.71 -21.41 11.13
N PRO A 241 13.78 -20.88 11.76
CA PRO A 241 14.94 -20.40 11.02
C PRO A 241 15.57 -21.53 10.20
N TYR A 242 16.05 -21.21 9.01
CA TYR A 242 16.77 -22.15 8.16
C TYR A 242 18.21 -21.69 7.91
N GLU A 243 19.09 -22.64 7.61
CA GLU A 243 20.48 -22.33 7.32
C GLU A 243 20.59 -21.73 5.91
N MET A 244 21.01 -20.46 5.82
CA MET A 244 21.21 -19.80 4.53
C MET A 244 22.44 -20.42 3.84
N PRO A 245 22.34 -20.80 2.55
CA PRO A 245 23.49 -21.28 1.80
C PRO A 245 24.62 -20.23 1.79
N GLU A 246 25.87 -20.65 2.00
CA GLU A 246 27.05 -19.77 2.15
C GLU A 246 27.21 -18.82 0.94
N ASP A 247 26.95 -19.32 -0.27
CA ASP A 247 27.01 -18.54 -1.50
C ASP A 247 25.93 -17.44 -1.53
N VAL A 248 24.78 -17.66 -0.94
CA VAL A 248 23.69 -16.67 -0.83
C VAL A 248 23.97 -15.70 0.29
N ASP A 249 24.34 -16.19 1.47
CA ASP A 249 24.63 -15.38 2.66
C ASP A 249 25.68 -14.31 2.37
N SER A 250 26.73 -14.70 1.64
CA SER A 250 27.85 -13.81 1.28
C SER A 250 27.48 -12.62 0.37
N ILE A 251 26.33 -12.67 -0.28
CA ILE A 251 25.86 -11.63 -1.22
C ILE A 251 24.63 -10.88 -0.75
N ILE A 252 24.12 -11.17 0.45
CA ILE A 252 23.00 -10.42 1.05
C ILE A 252 23.45 -8.99 1.34
N LEU A 253 22.64 -8.03 0.90
CA LEU A 253 22.95 -6.62 1.11
C LEU A 253 22.60 -6.18 2.54
N LYS A 254 23.26 -5.12 2.98
CA LYS A 254 23.17 -4.57 4.35
C LYS A 254 21.74 -4.28 4.83
N GLN A 255 20.77 -4.11 3.94
CA GLN A 255 19.37 -3.89 4.30
C GLN A 255 18.74 -5.10 4.98
N GLU A 256 19.29 -6.29 4.73
CA GLU A 256 18.75 -7.57 5.17
C GLU A 256 19.78 -8.44 5.92
N ASP A 257 21.00 -7.94 6.19
CA ASP A 257 22.06 -8.69 6.88
C ASP A 257 21.72 -9.06 8.35
N ASP A 258 20.77 -8.33 8.96
CA ASP A 258 20.28 -8.59 10.32
C ASP A 258 19.02 -9.49 10.35
N ILE A 259 18.53 -10.00 9.21
CA ILE A 259 17.32 -10.82 9.14
C ILE A 259 17.69 -12.30 9.36
N GLU A 260 17.09 -12.92 10.38
CA GLU A 260 17.11 -14.37 10.56
C GLU A 260 16.03 -14.98 9.66
N PHE A 261 16.40 -15.32 8.40
CA PHE A 261 15.48 -15.89 7.44
C PHE A 261 14.86 -17.18 7.93
N SER A 262 13.55 -17.29 7.81
CA SER A 262 12.76 -18.34 8.44
C SER A 262 11.61 -18.83 7.55
N VAL A 263 11.13 -20.01 7.85
CA VAL A 263 9.82 -20.49 7.44
C VAL A 263 8.83 -20.16 8.55
N TYR A 264 7.82 -19.34 8.25
CA TYR A 264 6.70 -19.08 9.13
C TYR A 264 5.61 -20.09 8.81
N LEU A 265 5.39 -21.03 9.71
CA LEU A 265 4.42 -22.10 9.54
C LEU A 265 3.17 -21.79 10.37
N THR A 266 2.07 -21.48 9.68
CA THR A 266 0.75 -21.25 10.29
C THR A 266 -0.09 -22.50 10.13
N LEU A 267 -0.57 -23.02 11.23
CA LEU A 267 -1.26 -24.30 11.33
C LEU A 267 -2.70 -24.09 11.81
N PRO A 268 -3.69 -24.81 11.26
CA PRO A 268 -5.03 -24.83 11.83
C PRO A 268 -5.02 -25.50 13.20
N GLU A 269 -5.70 -24.92 14.17
CA GLU A 269 -5.96 -25.56 15.46
C GLU A 269 -7.15 -26.51 15.32
N LEU A 270 -6.86 -27.81 15.30
CA LEU A 270 -7.87 -28.83 15.03
C LEU A 270 -8.48 -29.34 16.34
N ASP A 271 -9.80 -29.45 16.35
CA ASP A 271 -10.50 -30.13 17.45
C ASP A 271 -10.07 -31.61 17.47
N PRO A 272 -9.53 -32.13 18.61
CA PRO A 272 -9.15 -33.53 18.73
C PRO A 272 -10.26 -34.54 18.44
N ASP A 273 -11.52 -34.11 18.52
CA ASP A 273 -12.69 -34.94 18.24
C ASP A 273 -13.06 -34.98 16.74
N LEU A 274 -12.43 -34.15 15.90
CA LEU A 274 -12.62 -34.21 14.46
C LEU A 274 -11.89 -35.44 13.89
N PRO A 275 -12.55 -36.21 13.02
CA PRO A 275 -11.96 -37.42 12.42
C PRO A 275 -11.00 -37.08 11.25
N LEU A 276 -10.10 -36.12 11.46
CA LEU A 276 -9.10 -35.73 10.48
C LEU A 276 -7.81 -36.51 10.69
N GLU A 277 -7.29 -37.09 9.62
CA GLU A 277 -5.98 -37.77 9.62
C GLU A 277 -4.88 -36.90 9.04
N THR A 278 -5.22 -36.09 8.04
CA THR A 278 -4.25 -35.26 7.33
C THR A 278 -4.81 -33.88 6.99
N VAL A 279 -3.93 -32.90 6.84
CA VAL A 279 -4.19 -31.57 6.28
C VAL A 279 -3.27 -31.32 5.08
N PRO A 280 -3.68 -30.55 4.07
CA PRO A 280 -2.83 -30.20 2.94
C PRO A 280 -1.78 -29.15 3.33
N LEU A 281 -0.79 -28.98 2.45
CA LEU A 281 0.26 -27.96 2.55
C LEU A 281 -0.01 -26.78 1.62
N ALA A 282 0.31 -25.58 2.06
CA ALA A 282 0.43 -24.40 1.19
C ALA A 282 1.82 -23.79 1.31
N LEU A 283 2.38 -23.35 0.18
CA LEU A 283 3.62 -22.59 0.10
C LEU A 283 3.32 -21.19 -0.43
N LEU A 284 3.68 -20.16 0.32
CA LEU A 284 3.46 -18.76 -0.05
C LEU A 284 4.78 -18.00 -0.13
N SER A 285 5.02 -17.32 -1.26
CA SER A 285 6.19 -16.49 -1.53
C SER A 285 5.87 -15.01 -1.54
N HIS A 286 6.72 -14.20 -0.88
CA HIS A 286 6.58 -12.74 -0.80
C HIS A 286 7.10 -12.00 -2.05
N GLY A 287 6.70 -10.72 -2.21
CA GLY A 287 7.20 -9.82 -3.24
C GLY A 287 8.62 -9.29 -2.94
N TRP A 288 9.17 -8.54 -3.91
CA TRP A 288 10.49 -7.92 -3.76
C TRP A 288 10.47 -6.79 -2.73
N GLY A 289 11.53 -6.70 -1.94
CA GLY A 289 11.83 -5.57 -1.05
C GLY A 289 11.16 -5.63 0.33
N TYR A 290 10.27 -6.60 0.58
CA TYR A 290 9.62 -6.76 1.88
C TYR A 290 9.40 -8.24 2.21
N PRO A 291 10.43 -8.93 2.74
CA PRO A 291 10.36 -10.36 3.02
C PRO A 291 9.67 -10.68 4.36
N PHE A 292 8.68 -9.90 4.76
CA PHE A 292 8.07 -10.04 6.08
C PHE A 292 6.67 -10.64 6.00
N TYR A 293 6.36 -11.48 6.99
CA TYR A 293 5.10 -12.18 7.15
C TYR A 293 3.89 -11.23 7.26
N ASP A 294 4.07 -10.07 7.89
CA ASP A 294 3.01 -9.12 8.23
C ASP A 294 2.33 -8.43 7.04
N GLU A 295 2.88 -8.56 5.82
CA GLU A 295 2.24 -8.09 4.60
C GLU A 295 1.24 -9.09 3.98
N TYR A 296 1.17 -10.31 4.51
CA TYR A 296 0.38 -11.42 3.96
C TYR A 296 -0.47 -12.13 5.02
N THR A 297 -0.68 -11.51 6.18
CA THR A 297 -1.39 -12.16 7.30
C THR A 297 -2.82 -12.52 6.97
N ASP A 298 -3.52 -11.67 6.21
CA ASP A 298 -4.89 -11.94 5.77
C ASP A 298 -4.93 -13.12 4.79
N TRP A 299 -4.01 -13.16 3.82
CA TRP A 299 -3.93 -14.28 2.86
C TRP A 299 -3.65 -15.60 3.58
N ILE A 300 -2.67 -15.59 4.49
CA ILE A 300 -2.31 -16.76 5.29
C ILE A 300 -3.50 -17.20 6.17
N ALA A 301 -4.20 -16.24 6.78
CA ALA A 301 -5.36 -16.55 7.61
C ALA A 301 -6.50 -17.22 6.80
N HIS A 302 -6.78 -16.73 5.59
CA HIS A 302 -7.80 -17.31 4.72
C HIS A 302 -7.46 -18.74 4.27
N LEU A 303 -6.19 -19.06 4.07
CA LEU A 303 -5.76 -20.44 3.80
C LEU A 303 -5.79 -21.32 5.05
N SER A 304 -5.15 -20.87 6.14
CA SER A 304 -4.95 -21.71 7.33
C SER A 304 -6.21 -21.95 8.13
N ALA A 305 -7.09 -20.93 8.26
CA ALA A 305 -8.37 -21.10 8.95
C ALA A 305 -9.35 -22.02 8.19
N ARG A 306 -9.02 -22.43 6.96
CA ARG A 306 -9.76 -23.44 6.18
C ARG A 306 -9.10 -24.82 6.19
N GLY A 307 -8.17 -25.03 7.12
CA GLY A 307 -7.59 -26.34 7.37
C GLY A 307 -6.31 -26.65 6.61
N ILE A 308 -5.65 -25.64 6.04
CA ILE A 308 -4.38 -25.81 5.32
C ILE A 308 -3.21 -25.43 6.24
N ALA A 309 -2.15 -26.24 6.28
CA ALA A 309 -0.88 -25.85 6.87
C ALA A 309 -0.14 -24.91 5.91
N VAL A 310 0.04 -23.65 6.28
CA VAL A 310 0.61 -22.61 5.41
C VAL A 310 2.05 -22.34 5.80
N ALA A 311 2.98 -22.58 4.91
CA ALA A 311 4.38 -22.19 5.04
C ALA A 311 4.64 -20.91 4.22
N PHE A 312 4.81 -19.79 4.91
CA PHE A 312 5.35 -18.59 4.31
C PHE A 312 6.87 -18.70 4.28
N VAL A 313 7.42 -18.71 3.06
CA VAL A 313 8.84 -18.94 2.83
C VAL A 313 9.55 -17.61 2.64
N GLN A 314 10.35 -17.20 3.61
CA GLN A 314 11.23 -16.05 3.44
C GLN A 314 12.42 -16.40 2.56
N TYR A 315 12.83 -15.46 1.72
CA TYR A 315 14.09 -15.51 0.97
C TYR A 315 14.62 -14.07 0.82
N PRO A 316 15.94 -13.86 0.60
CA PRO A 316 16.49 -12.52 0.52
C PRO A 316 16.02 -11.78 -0.74
N SER A 317 15.46 -10.59 -0.55
CA SER A 317 15.08 -9.68 -1.64
C SER A 317 16.29 -8.91 -2.16
N HIS A 318 17.19 -8.46 -1.27
CA HIS A 318 18.30 -7.60 -1.57
C HIS A 318 19.63 -8.38 -1.55
N ILE A 319 20.01 -8.88 -2.72
CA ILE A 319 21.28 -9.59 -2.94
C ILE A 319 22.06 -8.94 -4.09
N ASP A 320 23.38 -9.08 -4.08
CA ASP A 320 24.30 -8.56 -5.13
C ASP A 320 25.14 -9.71 -5.72
N PRO A 321 24.52 -10.60 -6.52
CA PRO A 321 25.24 -11.70 -7.14
C PRO A 321 26.17 -11.22 -8.25
N PRO A 322 27.27 -11.95 -8.54
CA PRO A 322 28.10 -11.67 -9.69
C PRO A 322 27.28 -11.80 -10.99
N ILE A 323 27.38 -10.78 -11.83
CA ILE A 323 26.70 -10.77 -13.14
C ILE A 323 27.55 -11.57 -14.12
N PRO A 324 27.00 -12.61 -14.77
CA PRO A 324 27.70 -13.36 -15.81
C PRO A 324 28.05 -12.50 -17.01
N ASP A 325 29.21 -12.81 -17.66
CA ASP A 325 29.63 -12.15 -18.87
C ASP A 325 28.54 -12.22 -19.95
N GLY A 326 28.18 -11.09 -20.53
CA GLY A 326 27.15 -10.99 -21.60
C GLY A 326 25.74 -10.64 -21.11
N LEU A 327 25.51 -10.53 -19.80
CA LEU A 327 24.31 -9.96 -19.19
C LEU A 327 24.60 -8.51 -18.75
N GLU A 328 24.87 -7.63 -19.72
CA GLU A 328 25.09 -6.21 -19.45
C GLU A 328 23.92 -5.40 -20.03
N GLY A 329 23.38 -4.48 -19.28
CA GLY A 329 22.37 -3.55 -19.79
C GLY A 329 21.30 -3.14 -18.77
N GLU A 330 20.45 -2.20 -19.17
CA GLU A 330 19.43 -1.58 -18.31
C GLU A 330 18.25 -2.53 -17.92
N ASP A 331 18.12 -3.70 -18.58
CA ASP A 331 16.99 -4.63 -18.39
C ASP A 331 17.37 -5.92 -17.65
N ILE A 332 18.46 -5.97 -16.91
CA ILE A 332 18.94 -7.20 -16.24
C ILE A 332 17.89 -7.70 -15.22
N GLU A 333 17.27 -6.81 -14.46
CA GLU A 333 16.30 -7.17 -13.43
C GLU A 333 15.03 -7.80 -14.00
N GLY A 334 14.58 -7.34 -15.17
CA GLY A 334 13.42 -7.89 -15.87
C GLY A 334 13.70 -9.16 -16.68
N ALA A 335 14.96 -9.59 -16.75
CA ALA A 335 15.32 -10.74 -17.57
C ALA A 335 14.93 -12.06 -16.90
N SER A 336 14.37 -12.97 -17.67
CA SER A 336 14.02 -14.32 -17.19
C SER A 336 15.23 -15.17 -16.77
N ASN A 337 16.44 -14.79 -17.23
CA ASN A 337 17.73 -15.38 -16.85
C ASN A 337 18.52 -14.54 -15.82
N TRP A 338 17.87 -13.63 -15.12
CA TRP A 338 18.48 -12.81 -14.10
C TRP A 338 19.23 -13.66 -13.03
N PRO A 339 20.51 -13.39 -12.74
CA PRO A 339 21.33 -14.25 -11.89
C PRO A 339 20.77 -14.40 -10.46
N HIS A 340 20.06 -13.41 -9.96
CA HIS A 340 19.38 -13.44 -8.67
C HIS A 340 18.44 -14.65 -8.51
N HIS A 341 17.86 -15.16 -9.59
CA HIS A 341 16.94 -16.29 -9.55
C HIS A 341 17.59 -17.56 -8.99
N ILE A 342 18.84 -17.85 -9.36
CA ILE A 342 19.56 -19.05 -8.89
C ILE A 342 19.82 -18.97 -7.38
N TYR A 343 20.34 -17.84 -6.90
CA TYR A 343 20.67 -17.67 -5.48
C TYR A 343 19.42 -17.69 -4.60
N ARG A 344 18.35 -17.04 -5.03
CA ARG A 344 17.08 -17.09 -4.29
C ARG A 344 16.43 -18.47 -4.35
N ALA A 345 16.62 -19.22 -5.43
CA ALA A 345 16.17 -20.62 -5.52
C ALA A 345 16.89 -21.51 -4.51
N GLN A 346 18.21 -21.30 -4.31
CA GLN A 346 18.97 -22.02 -3.29
C GLN A 346 18.46 -21.70 -1.86
N ALA A 347 18.13 -20.44 -1.58
CA ALA A 347 17.54 -20.05 -0.30
C ALA A 347 16.16 -20.72 -0.09
N ILE A 348 15.30 -20.69 -1.13
CA ILE A 348 13.99 -21.35 -1.09
C ILE A 348 14.15 -22.87 -0.89
N ALA A 349 15.08 -23.52 -1.59
CA ALA A 349 15.33 -24.95 -1.42
C ALA A 349 15.72 -25.29 0.02
N SER A 350 16.65 -24.52 0.64
CA SER A 350 17.06 -24.70 2.04
C SER A 350 15.90 -24.48 3.03
N ALA A 351 15.04 -23.49 2.74
CA ALA A 351 13.83 -23.27 3.55
C ALA A 351 12.85 -24.46 3.46
N LEU A 352 12.69 -25.05 2.26
CA LEU A 352 11.84 -26.23 2.08
C LEU A 352 12.43 -27.49 2.70
N ASP A 353 13.75 -27.65 2.71
CA ASP A 353 14.43 -28.74 3.44
C ASP A 353 14.15 -28.64 4.95
N THR A 354 14.23 -27.41 5.51
CA THR A 354 13.86 -27.15 6.89
C THR A 354 12.38 -27.45 7.15
N LEU A 355 11.48 -27.03 6.27
CA LEU A 355 10.06 -27.34 6.38
C LEU A 355 9.80 -28.86 6.39
N GLU A 356 10.49 -29.61 5.53
CA GLU A 356 10.39 -31.06 5.48
C GLU A 356 10.83 -31.69 6.82
N GLU A 357 11.95 -31.23 7.38
CA GLU A 357 12.46 -31.72 8.66
C GLU A 357 11.50 -31.41 9.81
N VAL A 358 11.06 -30.16 9.96
CA VAL A 358 10.29 -29.70 11.14
C VAL A 358 8.82 -30.07 11.11
N ALA A 359 8.24 -30.28 9.93
CA ALA A 359 6.79 -30.41 9.77
C ALA A 359 6.33 -31.72 9.13
N LEU A 360 7.07 -32.26 8.15
CA LEU A 360 6.68 -33.42 7.36
C LEU A 360 7.37 -34.72 7.81
N GLY A 361 8.49 -34.60 8.49
CA GLY A 361 9.30 -35.75 8.97
C GLY A 361 8.61 -36.54 10.07
N ALA A 362 9.15 -37.75 10.31
CA ALA A 362 8.67 -38.63 11.40
C ALA A 362 8.88 -38.05 12.81
N ASN A 363 9.83 -37.13 12.96
CA ASN A 363 10.16 -36.46 14.22
C ASN A 363 9.85 -34.95 14.06
N ARG A 364 8.57 -34.60 13.94
CA ARG A 364 8.14 -33.21 13.82
C ARG A 364 8.61 -32.39 15.03
N HIS A 365 8.82 -31.10 14.78
CA HIS A 365 9.12 -30.16 15.85
C HIS A 365 7.96 -30.11 16.87
N ALA A 366 8.31 -29.97 18.16
CA ALA A 366 7.35 -30.08 19.28
C ALA A 366 6.19 -29.07 19.17
N THR A 367 6.42 -27.90 18.58
CA THR A 367 5.37 -26.88 18.35
C THR A 367 4.37 -27.33 17.29
N VAL A 368 4.83 -27.98 16.22
CA VAL A 368 3.97 -28.54 15.17
C VAL A 368 3.16 -29.72 15.71
N GLU A 369 3.78 -30.58 16.50
CA GLU A 369 3.11 -31.69 17.16
C GLU A 369 2.03 -31.19 18.15
N ALA A 370 2.32 -30.11 18.88
CA ALA A 370 1.37 -29.51 19.82
C ALA A 370 0.14 -28.92 19.12
N ALA A 371 0.31 -28.34 17.92
CA ALA A 371 -0.79 -27.75 17.16
C ALA A 371 -1.66 -28.79 16.45
N LEU A 372 -1.05 -29.78 15.83
CA LEU A 372 -1.74 -30.78 14.99
C LEU A 372 -2.07 -32.09 15.72
N GLY A 373 -1.46 -32.36 16.87
CA GLY A 373 -1.65 -33.62 17.57
C GLY A 373 -1.26 -34.84 16.72
N ASN A 374 -2.23 -35.73 16.46
CA ASN A 374 -2.02 -36.92 15.63
C ASN A 374 -2.20 -36.65 14.12
N VAL A 375 -2.71 -35.46 13.75
CA VAL A 375 -2.92 -35.09 12.33
C VAL A 375 -1.57 -34.82 11.67
N THR A 376 -1.41 -35.26 10.43
CA THR A 376 -0.18 -35.07 9.66
C THR A 376 -0.41 -34.10 8.50
N ILE A 377 0.64 -33.38 8.10
CA ILE A 377 0.61 -32.59 6.86
C ILE A 377 0.88 -33.55 5.70
N ASN A 378 -0.01 -33.55 4.72
CA ASN A 378 0.14 -34.36 3.50
C ASN A 378 0.48 -33.46 2.29
N PRO A 379 1.75 -33.34 1.91
CA PRO A 379 2.19 -32.50 0.81
C PRO A 379 1.79 -33.03 -0.59
N SER A 380 1.20 -34.24 -0.69
CA SER A 380 0.61 -34.71 -1.96
C SER A 380 -0.56 -33.83 -2.41
N HIS A 381 -1.21 -33.15 -1.45
CA HIS A 381 -2.22 -32.13 -1.69
C HIS A 381 -1.61 -30.77 -1.39
N LEU A 382 -1.38 -29.98 -2.44
CA LEU A 382 -0.54 -28.79 -2.36
C LEU A 382 -1.23 -27.58 -2.98
N TRP A 383 -1.15 -26.46 -2.29
CA TRP A 383 -1.40 -25.14 -2.82
C TRP A 383 -0.07 -24.36 -2.90
N ILE A 384 0.22 -23.71 -4.00
CA ILE A 384 1.41 -22.87 -4.16
C ILE A 384 0.96 -21.50 -4.64
N GLY A 385 1.47 -20.44 -4.03
CA GLY A 385 1.16 -19.09 -4.50
C GLY A 385 2.19 -18.05 -4.11
N GLY A 386 1.99 -16.87 -4.68
CA GLY A 386 2.85 -15.74 -4.40
C GLY A 386 2.45 -14.47 -5.13
N HIS A 387 2.97 -13.36 -4.61
CA HIS A 387 2.71 -12.02 -5.11
C HIS A 387 3.98 -11.40 -5.71
N SER A 388 3.83 -10.70 -6.86
CA SER A 388 4.91 -9.92 -7.46
C SER A 388 6.12 -10.81 -7.82
N LEU A 389 7.30 -10.55 -7.27
CA LEU A 389 8.47 -11.44 -7.41
C LEU A 389 8.18 -12.85 -6.87
N GLY A 390 7.44 -12.96 -5.76
CA GLY A 390 6.98 -14.23 -5.22
C GLY A 390 6.05 -14.98 -6.17
N GLY A 391 5.23 -14.26 -6.93
CA GLY A 391 4.44 -14.83 -8.02
C GLY A 391 5.31 -15.47 -9.11
N ALA A 392 6.43 -14.83 -9.46
CA ALA A 392 7.44 -15.44 -10.34
C ALA A 392 8.10 -16.67 -9.70
N TYR A 393 8.33 -16.62 -8.38
CA TYR A 393 9.01 -17.70 -7.64
C TYR A 393 8.08 -18.86 -7.26
N THR A 394 6.80 -18.72 -7.50
CA THR A 394 5.87 -19.87 -7.55
C THR A 394 6.37 -20.96 -8.52
N PHE A 395 7.06 -20.59 -9.61
CA PHE A 395 7.70 -21.57 -10.52
C PHE A 395 8.90 -22.28 -9.89
N ILE A 396 9.65 -21.62 -9.01
CA ILE A 396 10.74 -22.25 -8.24
C ILE A 396 10.15 -23.20 -7.19
N GLN A 397 9.12 -22.75 -6.48
CA GLN A 397 8.42 -23.63 -5.53
C GLN A 397 7.80 -24.84 -6.22
N LEU A 398 7.24 -24.65 -7.42
CA LEU A 398 6.71 -25.75 -8.22
C LEU A 398 7.81 -26.73 -8.62
N TYR A 399 8.97 -26.24 -9.09
CA TYR A 399 10.11 -27.07 -9.41
C TYR A 399 10.54 -27.90 -8.19
N GLU A 400 10.80 -27.26 -7.06
CA GLU A 400 11.24 -27.90 -5.82
C GLU A 400 10.21 -28.90 -5.29
N SER A 401 8.92 -28.55 -5.35
CA SER A 401 7.83 -29.42 -4.88
C SER A 401 7.70 -30.67 -5.73
N LEU A 402 7.74 -30.53 -7.07
CA LEU A 402 7.64 -31.67 -7.97
C LEU A 402 8.87 -32.61 -7.87
N GLU A 403 10.07 -32.08 -7.61
CA GLU A 403 11.26 -32.92 -7.36
C GLU A 403 11.15 -33.70 -6.04
N ARG A 404 10.50 -33.14 -5.02
CA ARG A 404 10.18 -33.81 -3.74
C ARG A 404 8.97 -34.74 -3.82
N GLY A 405 8.25 -34.76 -4.95
CA GLY A 405 7.02 -35.54 -5.14
C GLY A 405 5.79 -34.94 -4.45
N TRP A 406 5.84 -33.66 -4.11
CA TRP A 406 4.70 -32.92 -3.54
C TRP A 406 3.72 -32.52 -4.65
N GLY A 407 2.45 -32.31 -4.28
CA GLY A 407 1.40 -31.88 -5.21
C GLY A 407 1.04 -32.91 -6.29
N ASN A 408 1.36 -34.18 -6.07
CA ASN A 408 1.13 -35.25 -7.06
C ASN A 408 -0.30 -35.83 -7.06
N GLU A 409 -1.12 -35.50 -6.04
CA GLU A 409 -2.54 -35.89 -5.97
C GLU A 409 -3.47 -34.71 -6.19
N THR A 410 -3.13 -33.54 -5.65
CA THR A 410 -3.87 -32.28 -5.84
C THR A 410 -2.89 -31.13 -5.89
N LEU A 411 -3.03 -30.27 -6.90
CA LEU A 411 -2.20 -29.09 -7.04
C LEU A 411 -3.04 -27.87 -7.44
N PHE A 412 -2.99 -26.83 -6.63
CA PHE A 412 -3.49 -25.51 -6.98
C PHE A 412 -2.33 -24.51 -7.04
N ILE A 413 -2.30 -23.67 -8.08
CA ILE A 413 -1.30 -22.60 -8.24
C ILE A 413 -2.02 -21.26 -8.34
N ASP A 414 -1.64 -20.29 -7.48
CA ASP A 414 -2.19 -18.94 -7.49
C ASP A 414 -1.08 -17.88 -7.61
N ILE A 415 -1.05 -17.17 -8.72
CA ILE A 415 -0.03 -16.16 -9.02
C ILE A 415 -0.70 -14.79 -9.08
N GLU A 416 -0.44 -13.97 -8.05
CA GLU A 416 -0.98 -12.62 -7.95
C GLU A 416 0.04 -11.58 -8.44
N SER A 417 -0.26 -10.87 -9.53
CA SER A 417 0.61 -9.84 -10.11
C SER A 417 2.05 -10.32 -10.31
N GLY A 418 2.21 -11.55 -10.83
CA GLY A 418 3.50 -12.22 -10.91
C GLY A 418 4.48 -11.53 -11.87
N TRP A 419 5.73 -11.34 -11.42
CA TRP A 419 6.84 -10.85 -12.22
C TRP A 419 7.27 -11.86 -13.29
N THR A 420 8.28 -11.54 -14.09
CA THR A 420 8.82 -12.48 -15.09
C THR A 420 9.33 -13.76 -14.42
N ARG A 421 8.92 -14.91 -14.95
CA ARG A 421 9.33 -16.21 -14.40
C ARG A 421 10.82 -16.48 -14.65
N PRO A 422 11.50 -17.18 -13.73
CA PRO A 422 12.84 -17.68 -13.97
C PRO A 422 12.89 -18.62 -15.18
N ASN A 423 13.84 -18.41 -16.08
CA ASN A 423 14.05 -19.26 -17.26
C ASN A 423 15.46 -19.89 -17.27
N HIS A 424 15.92 -20.31 -16.08
CA HIS A 424 17.15 -21.09 -15.99
C HIS A 424 16.86 -22.56 -16.26
N PRO A 425 17.69 -23.27 -17.06
CA PRO A 425 17.47 -24.69 -17.34
C PRO A 425 17.37 -25.57 -16.09
N GLU A 426 18.11 -25.18 -15.03
CA GLU A 426 18.15 -25.89 -13.75
C GLU A 426 16.91 -25.65 -12.86
N LEU A 427 16.08 -24.67 -13.20
CA LEU A 427 14.90 -24.29 -12.42
C LEU A 427 13.58 -24.56 -13.15
N GLN A 428 13.63 -25.33 -14.27
CA GLN A 428 12.42 -25.62 -15.02
C GLN A 428 11.65 -26.79 -14.42
N PRO A 429 10.40 -26.58 -13.96
CA PRO A 429 9.58 -27.66 -13.40
C PRO A 429 9.24 -28.70 -14.47
N ASN A 430 9.30 -29.97 -14.08
CA ASN A 430 8.83 -31.04 -14.93
C ASN A 430 7.29 -31.15 -14.87
N LEU A 431 6.62 -30.38 -15.70
CA LEU A 431 5.16 -30.26 -15.71
C LEU A 431 4.43 -31.59 -16.00
N SER A 432 5.11 -32.60 -16.53
CA SER A 432 4.49 -33.93 -16.73
C SER A 432 4.22 -34.69 -15.41
N ARG A 433 4.75 -34.17 -14.28
CA ARG A 433 4.49 -34.72 -12.95
C ARG A 433 3.27 -34.08 -12.27
N MET A 434 2.72 -33.01 -12.84
CA MET A 434 1.51 -32.38 -12.32
C MET A 434 0.29 -33.26 -12.54
N PRO A 435 -0.66 -33.31 -11.60
CA PRO A 435 -1.99 -33.89 -11.86
C PRO A 435 -2.66 -33.24 -13.07
N ALA A 436 -3.35 -34.04 -13.89
CA ALA A 436 -4.01 -33.53 -15.09
C ALA A 436 -5.19 -32.58 -14.80
N ASP A 437 -5.68 -32.60 -13.59
CA ASP A 437 -6.77 -31.77 -13.06
C ASP A 437 -6.25 -30.62 -12.14
N SER A 438 -4.95 -30.33 -12.19
CA SER A 438 -4.39 -29.15 -11.51
C SER A 438 -5.09 -27.86 -11.94
N MET A 439 -5.27 -26.93 -11.02
CA MET A 439 -5.89 -25.63 -11.29
C MET A 439 -4.91 -24.49 -11.10
N ILE A 440 -4.97 -23.50 -11.99
CA ILE A 440 -4.03 -22.37 -12.03
C ILE A 440 -4.83 -21.08 -12.15
N HIS A 441 -4.67 -20.18 -11.19
CA HIS A 441 -5.13 -18.80 -11.30
C HIS A 441 -3.93 -17.86 -11.44
N LEU A 442 -4.01 -16.99 -12.43
CA LEU A 442 -3.04 -15.95 -12.73
C LEU A 442 -3.78 -14.63 -12.64
N ALA A 443 -3.73 -13.95 -11.51
CA ALA A 443 -4.53 -12.76 -11.30
C ALA A 443 -3.68 -11.49 -11.30
N ARG A 444 -4.29 -10.39 -11.75
CA ARG A 444 -3.64 -9.08 -11.79
C ARG A 444 -4.65 -7.95 -11.72
N GLY A 445 -4.33 -6.89 -11.00
CA GLY A 445 -5.08 -5.65 -11.06
C GLY A 445 -4.92 -4.94 -12.42
N VAL A 446 -6.02 -4.43 -12.99
CA VAL A 446 -5.97 -3.72 -14.30
C VAL A 446 -5.08 -2.48 -14.22
N ASP A 447 -5.06 -1.80 -13.08
CA ASP A 447 -4.24 -0.62 -12.81
C ASP A 447 -2.93 -0.95 -12.07
N ASP A 448 -2.46 -2.18 -12.16
CA ASP A 448 -1.11 -2.53 -11.74
C ASP A 448 -0.10 -1.84 -12.66
N MET A 449 0.72 -0.96 -12.09
CA MET A 449 1.77 -0.22 -12.80
C MET A 449 3.17 -0.81 -12.59
N THR A 450 3.28 -1.81 -11.75
CA THR A 450 4.56 -2.44 -11.40
C THR A 450 4.85 -3.62 -12.30
N VAL A 451 3.82 -4.43 -12.57
CA VAL A 451 3.95 -5.66 -13.36
C VAL A 451 3.13 -5.55 -14.65
N ASP A 452 3.75 -5.87 -15.78
CA ASP A 452 3.09 -5.85 -17.08
C ASP A 452 2.13 -7.07 -17.23
N ALA A 453 0.97 -6.83 -17.86
CA ALA A 453 -0.01 -7.87 -18.11
C ALA A 453 0.54 -9.05 -18.95
N CYS A 454 1.51 -8.79 -19.80
CA CYS A 454 2.14 -9.81 -20.63
C CYS A 454 2.84 -10.90 -19.81
N TYR A 455 3.30 -10.59 -18.58
CA TYR A 455 3.88 -11.66 -17.74
C TYR A 455 2.83 -12.71 -17.35
N SER A 456 1.63 -12.29 -16.93
CA SER A 456 0.54 -13.24 -16.64
C SER A 456 0.10 -14.01 -17.87
N VAL A 457 0.07 -13.35 -19.05
CA VAL A 457 -0.23 -14.02 -20.34
C VAL A 457 0.84 -15.07 -20.68
N HIS A 458 2.12 -14.75 -20.46
CA HIS A 458 3.21 -15.72 -20.67
C HIS A 458 3.16 -16.87 -19.66
N HIS A 459 2.83 -16.60 -18.41
CA HIS A 459 2.63 -17.65 -17.39
C HIS A 459 1.51 -18.60 -17.81
N GLN A 460 0.39 -18.08 -18.35
CA GLN A 460 -0.72 -18.90 -18.85
C GLN A 460 -0.25 -19.88 -19.92
N GLN A 461 0.60 -19.45 -20.83
CA GLN A 461 1.12 -20.29 -21.91
C GLN A 461 2.02 -21.43 -21.43
N VAL A 462 2.62 -21.32 -20.24
CA VAL A 462 3.44 -22.39 -19.64
C VAL A 462 2.59 -23.61 -19.32
N PHE A 463 1.33 -23.41 -18.91
CA PHE A 463 0.43 -24.47 -18.48
C PHE A 463 -0.55 -24.96 -19.57
N ASN A 464 -0.23 -24.72 -20.84
CA ASN A 464 -1.09 -25.02 -22.00
C ASN A 464 -1.38 -26.52 -22.20
N GLN A 465 -0.72 -27.43 -21.47
CA GLN A 465 -1.01 -28.86 -21.46
C GLN A 465 -2.21 -29.23 -20.56
N LEU A 466 -2.66 -28.33 -19.69
CA LEU A 466 -3.84 -28.50 -18.87
C LEU A 466 -5.10 -28.05 -19.62
N PRO A 467 -6.30 -28.50 -19.21
CA PRO A 467 -7.55 -27.95 -19.74
C PRO A 467 -7.61 -26.42 -19.59
N SER A 468 -8.07 -25.71 -20.62
CA SER A 468 -8.08 -24.25 -20.62
C SER A 468 -8.95 -23.66 -19.51
N GLU A 469 -10.04 -24.33 -19.16
CA GLU A 469 -10.91 -23.98 -18.05
C GLU A 469 -10.25 -24.10 -16.65
N HIS A 470 -9.10 -24.79 -16.57
CA HIS A 470 -8.30 -24.90 -15.35
C HIS A 470 -7.16 -23.88 -15.27
N VAL A 471 -6.86 -23.16 -16.35
CA VAL A 471 -5.75 -22.21 -16.42
C VAL A 471 -6.28 -20.82 -16.74
N LEU A 472 -6.70 -20.09 -15.73
CA LEU A 472 -7.38 -18.83 -15.91
C LEU A 472 -6.44 -17.64 -15.70
N TYR A 473 -6.41 -16.72 -16.67
CA TYR A 473 -5.92 -15.38 -16.43
C TYR A 473 -7.08 -14.47 -16.00
N ILE A 474 -6.92 -13.78 -14.87
CA ILE A 474 -7.97 -13.01 -14.21
C ILE A 474 -7.53 -11.57 -14.04
N GLU A 475 -8.29 -10.62 -14.58
CA GLU A 475 -8.06 -9.21 -14.32
C GLU A 475 -9.10 -8.64 -13.33
N LEU A 476 -8.60 -8.05 -12.25
CA LEU A 476 -9.39 -7.33 -11.27
C LEU A 476 -9.59 -5.89 -11.76
N GLN A 477 -10.81 -5.57 -12.19
CA GLN A 477 -11.13 -4.25 -12.72
C GLN A 477 -11.19 -3.19 -11.62
N SER A 478 -10.66 -2.00 -11.91
CA SER A 478 -10.91 -0.83 -11.07
C SER A 478 -12.32 -0.31 -11.31
N ASP A 479 -13.08 -0.12 -10.25
CA ASP A 479 -14.41 0.48 -10.32
C ASP A 479 -14.41 1.86 -9.63
N LEU A 480 -14.54 2.89 -10.44
CA LEU A 480 -14.45 4.29 -10.02
C LEU A 480 -15.81 4.94 -9.79
N TYR A 481 -16.89 4.15 -9.77
CA TYR A 481 -18.27 4.63 -9.69
C TYR A 481 -18.58 5.32 -8.37
N GLY A 482 -18.26 4.70 -7.25
CA GLY A 482 -18.55 5.21 -5.91
C GLY A 482 -17.35 5.80 -5.17
N PHE A 483 -17.46 5.88 -3.84
CA PHE A 483 -16.37 6.36 -2.99
C PHE A 483 -16.38 5.63 -1.62
N PRO A 484 -15.19 5.16 -1.10
CA PRO A 484 -13.90 5.11 -1.78
C PRO A 484 -13.96 4.34 -3.11
N ARG A 485 -13.09 4.71 -4.04
CA ARG A 485 -12.98 3.96 -5.30
C ARG A 485 -12.35 2.60 -5.04
N LEU A 486 -12.74 1.63 -5.85
CA LEU A 486 -12.15 0.30 -5.85
C LEU A 486 -11.11 0.25 -6.97
N VAL A 487 -9.85 -0.02 -6.63
CA VAL A 487 -8.77 0.03 -7.61
C VAL A 487 -7.96 -1.25 -7.60
N GLY A 488 -7.94 -1.91 -8.74
CA GLY A 488 -7.10 -3.09 -9.00
C GLY A 488 -5.63 -2.69 -9.16
N SER A 489 -4.97 -2.44 -8.04
CA SER A 489 -3.56 -2.05 -7.99
C SER A 489 -2.66 -3.25 -7.72
N HIS A 490 -1.33 -3.05 -7.87
CA HIS A 490 -0.32 -4.06 -7.55
C HIS A 490 -0.40 -4.60 -6.12
N TYR A 491 -0.78 -3.75 -5.16
CA TYR A 491 -0.78 -4.08 -3.73
C TYR A 491 -2.09 -4.69 -3.22
N LEU A 492 -3.06 -4.92 -4.13
CA LEU A 492 -4.37 -5.44 -3.74
C LEU A 492 -4.31 -6.82 -3.03
N PRO A 493 -3.38 -7.74 -3.40
CA PRO A 493 -3.25 -9.03 -2.73
C PRO A 493 -2.52 -8.97 -1.37
N THR A 494 -2.06 -7.80 -0.93
CA THR A 494 -1.32 -7.64 0.33
C THR A 494 -2.14 -6.90 1.38
N ASP A 495 -1.77 -7.05 2.65
CA ASP A 495 -2.42 -6.35 3.77
C ASP A 495 -2.30 -4.82 3.68
N THR A 496 -1.38 -4.32 2.82
CA THR A 496 -1.24 -2.89 2.52
C THR A 496 -2.52 -2.27 1.95
N VAL A 497 -3.30 -3.01 1.17
CA VAL A 497 -4.53 -2.51 0.52
C VAL A 497 -5.67 -3.52 0.68
N HIS A 498 -6.05 -3.82 1.91
CA HIS A 498 -7.22 -4.65 2.14
C HIS A 498 -8.51 -3.81 2.03
N ASP A 499 -9.23 -3.96 0.92
CA ASP A 499 -10.53 -3.32 0.68
C ASP A 499 -11.57 -4.30 0.14
N ARG A 500 -12.75 -3.78 -0.23
CA ARG A 500 -13.83 -4.61 -0.77
C ARG A 500 -13.49 -5.27 -2.11
N LEU A 501 -12.59 -4.66 -2.88
CA LEU A 501 -12.09 -5.30 -4.10
C LEU A 501 -11.21 -6.51 -3.75
N ALA A 502 -10.41 -6.42 -2.68
CA ALA A 502 -9.64 -7.55 -2.16
C ALA A 502 -10.56 -8.66 -1.62
N ASP A 503 -11.57 -8.32 -0.79
CA ASP A 503 -12.53 -9.30 -0.26
C ASP A 503 -13.18 -10.14 -1.38
N TYR A 504 -13.68 -9.48 -2.42
CA TYR A 504 -14.40 -10.15 -3.51
C TYR A 504 -13.46 -10.72 -4.59
N GLY A 505 -12.36 -10.07 -4.88
CA GLY A 505 -11.49 -10.42 -6.01
C GLY A 505 -10.31 -11.30 -5.64
N VAL A 506 -9.81 -11.22 -4.40
CA VAL A 506 -8.67 -11.99 -3.92
C VAL A 506 -9.12 -13.03 -2.90
N TYR A 507 -9.55 -12.61 -1.71
CA TYR A 507 -9.81 -13.53 -0.59
C TYR A 507 -10.94 -14.52 -0.85
N ARG A 508 -11.97 -14.12 -1.60
CA ARG A 508 -13.02 -15.07 -2.02
C ARG A 508 -12.49 -16.21 -2.91
N ARG A 509 -11.53 -15.92 -3.79
CA ARG A 509 -10.86 -16.94 -4.61
C ARG A 509 -9.96 -17.83 -3.74
N ILE A 510 -9.18 -17.23 -2.84
CA ILE A 510 -8.31 -17.95 -1.91
C ILE A 510 -9.12 -18.91 -1.04
N ASP A 511 -10.26 -18.47 -0.52
CA ASP A 511 -11.17 -19.32 0.25
C ASP A 511 -11.65 -20.54 -0.55
N ALA A 512 -12.08 -20.31 -1.79
CA ALA A 512 -12.51 -21.40 -2.67
C ALA A 512 -11.36 -22.35 -3.03
N GLN A 513 -10.16 -21.82 -3.27
CA GLN A 513 -8.95 -22.59 -3.52
C GLN A 513 -8.60 -23.47 -2.31
N ALA A 514 -8.66 -22.87 -1.11
CA ALA A 514 -8.39 -23.58 0.13
C ALA A 514 -9.40 -24.73 0.36
N ASP A 515 -10.68 -24.44 0.23
CA ASP A 515 -11.72 -25.46 0.38
C ASP A 515 -11.61 -26.57 -0.66
N TRP A 516 -11.25 -26.23 -1.91
CA TRP A 516 -11.06 -27.23 -2.96
C TRP A 516 -9.89 -28.17 -2.64
N VAL A 517 -8.74 -27.64 -2.21
CA VAL A 517 -7.57 -28.47 -1.86
C VAL A 517 -7.87 -29.28 -0.59
N PHE A 518 -8.48 -28.67 0.43
CA PHE A 518 -8.82 -29.35 1.67
C PHE A 518 -9.87 -30.46 1.44
N ALA A 519 -10.94 -30.20 0.70
CA ALA A 519 -11.98 -31.17 0.40
C ALA A 519 -11.42 -32.39 -0.34
N ARG A 520 -10.52 -32.20 -1.30
CA ARG A 520 -9.83 -33.30 -2.00
C ARG A 520 -8.96 -34.11 -1.06
N THR A 521 -8.29 -33.48 -0.09
CA THR A 521 -7.51 -34.17 0.94
C THR A 521 -8.41 -35.06 1.82
N GLN A 522 -9.66 -34.61 2.09
CA GLN A 522 -10.62 -35.33 2.91
C GLN A 522 -11.53 -36.28 2.11
N GLY A 523 -11.53 -36.21 0.79
CA GLY A 523 -12.49 -36.92 -0.08
C GLY A 523 -13.94 -36.38 0.04
N ASP A 524 -14.09 -35.10 0.42
CA ASP A 524 -15.40 -34.44 0.50
C ASP A 524 -15.81 -33.85 -0.85
N THR A 525 -16.48 -34.66 -1.63
CA THR A 525 -16.92 -34.30 -2.99
C THR A 525 -17.97 -33.17 -3.01
N ILE A 526 -18.71 -32.94 -1.92
CA ILE A 526 -19.74 -31.89 -1.88
C ILE A 526 -19.07 -30.51 -1.77
N THR A 527 -18.11 -30.38 -0.86
CA THR A 527 -17.32 -29.15 -0.72
C THR A 527 -16.41 -28.94 -1.93
N GLU A 528 -15.83 -30.01 -2.47
CA GLU A 528 -15.02 -29.96 -3.71
C GLU A 528 -15.85 -29.37 -4.88
N ASP A 529 -17.04 -29.91 -5.16
CA ASP A 529 -17.90 -29.41 -6.24
C ASP A 529 -18.36 -27.97 -6.00
N TRP A 530 -18.66 -27.59 -4.77
CA TRP A 530 -19.01 -26.22 -4.41
C TRP A 530 -17.85 -25.25 -4.66
N ALA A 531 -16.67 -25.59 -4.18
CA ALA A 531 -15.45 -24.79 -4.37
C ALA A 531 -15.08 -24.67 -5.84
N TYR A 532 -15.11 -25.78 -6.59
CA TYR A 532 -14.82 -25.83 -8.01
C TYR A 532 -15.67 -24.85 -8.83
N ASN A 533 -16.95 -24.72 -8.54
CA ASN A 533 -17.84 -23.76 -9.22
C ASN A 533 -17.48 -22.29 -8.95
N HIS A 534 -16.67 -21.99 -7.94
CA HIS A 534 -16.14 -20.64 -7.67
C HIS A 534 -14.76 -20.41 -8.27
N LEU A 535 -14.15 -21.46 -8.85
CA LEU A 535 -12.80 -21.42 -9.39
C LEU A 535 -12.75 -21.48 -10.92
N ILE A 536 -13.82 -21.94 -11.56
CA ILE A 536 -13.94 -21.91 -13.02
C ILE A 536 -14.65 -20.64 -13.50
N ASP A 537 -14.51 -20.32 -14.80
CA ASP A 537 -15.19 -19.16 -15.37
C ASP A 537 -16.72 -19.28 -15.27
N GLY A 538 -17.34 -18.34 -14.60
CA GLY A 538 -18.78 -18.28 -14.37
C GLY A 538 -19.19 -17.13 -13.44
N ASP A 539 -20.49 -16.99 -13.22
CA ASP A 539 -21.02 -15.90 -12.40
C ASP A 539 -20.49 -15.94 -10.96
N MET A 540 -20.24 -17.14 -10.41
CA MET A 540 -19.73 -17.29 -9.05
C MET A 540 -18.31 -16.74 -8.90
N LEU A 541 -17.45 -16.90 -9.91
CA LEU A 541 -16.11 -16.32 -9.93
C LEU A 541 -16.16 -14.82 -10.23
N ARG A 542 -16.97 -14.41 -11.23
CA ARG A 542 -16.92 -13.04 -11.79
C ARG A 542 -17.57 -11.96 -10.92
N THR A 543 -18.57 -12.30 -10.09
CA THR A 543 -19.36 -11.33 -9.32
C THR A 543 -18.51 -10.61 -8.28
N MET A 544 -18.61 -9.27 -8.19
CA MET A 544 -17.84 -8.43 -7.27
C MET A 544 -18.71 -7.64 -6.27
N GLY A 545 -19.97 -8.07 -6.08
CA GLY A 545 -20.93 -7.42 -5.18
C GLY A 545 -21.59 -6.19 -5.81
N LYS A 546 -22.23 -5.38 -4.95
CA LYS A 546 -23.00 -4.20 -5.37
C LYS A 546 -22.66 -2.99 -4.53
N TRP A 547 -22.54 -1.84 -5.18
CA TRP A 547 -22.51 -0.55 -4.52
C TRP A 547 -23.77 -0.34 -3.66
N SER A 548 -23.71 0.55 -2.69
CA SER A 548 -24.81 0.77 -1.73
C SER A 548 -26.13 1.22 -2.37
N ASP A 549 -26.12 1.70 -3.60
CA ASP A 549 -27.30 2.07 -4.39
C ASP A 549 -27.86 0.92 -5.25
N GLY A 550 -27.23 -0.27 -5.18
CA GLY A 550 -27.62 -1.46 -5.92
C GLY A 550 -26.96 -1.62 -7.29
N THR A 551 -26.10 -0.68 -7.70
CA THR A 551 -25.30 -0.81 -8.92
C THR A 551 -24.28 -1.94 -8.75
N GLU A 552 -24.17 -2.83 -9.75
CA GLU A 552 -23.18 -3.92 -9.74
C GLU A 552 -21.75 -3.31 -9.80
N VAL A 553 -20.84 -3.86 -9.00
CA VAL A 553 -19.41 -3.59 -9.16
C VAL A 553 -18.92 -4.29 -10.42
N LEU A 554 -17.95 -3.67 -11.13
CA LEU A 554 -17.40 -4.25 -12.35
C LEU A 554 -16.89 -5.67 -12.08
N PRO A 555 -17.30 -6.68 -12.88
CA PRO A 555 -16.97 -8.08 -12.65
C PRO A 555 -15.49 -8.35 -12.92
N LEU A 556 -14.98 -9.49 -12.46
CA LEU A 556 -13.68 -10.00 -12.91
C LEU A 556 -13.72 -10.27 -14.42
N LEU A 557 -12.65 -9.91 -15.11
CA LEU A 557 -12.42 -10.36 -16.48
C LEU A 557 -11.62 -11.66 -16.41
N VAL A 558 -12.14 -12.71 -17.03
CA VAL A 558 -11.56 -14.05 -16.98
C VAL A 558 -11.27 -14.53 -18.39
N TYR A 559 -10.07 -15.04 -18.61
CA TYR A 559 -9.56 -15.47 -19.91
C TYR A 559 -8.97 -16.88 -19.81
N GLU A 560 -9.52 -17.81 -20.58
CA GLU A 560 -9.00 -19.19 -20.72
C GLU A 560 -7.81 -19.27 -21.68
N ASP A 561 -7.71 -18.31 -22.60
CA ASP A 561 -6.59 -18.19 -23.57
C ASP A 561 -6.41 -16.72 -23.97
N ALA A 562 -5.82 -15.95 -23.07
CA ALA A 562 -5.70 -14.50 -23.24
C ALA A 562 -4.92 -14.10 -24.50
N LEU A 563 -3.82 -14.80 -24.80
CA LEU A 563 -2.94 -14.47 -25.92
C LEU A 563 -3.65 -14.57 -27.26
N ASN A 564 -4.47 -15.61 -27.47
CA ASN A 564 -5.08 -15.91 -28.74
C ASN A 564 -6.50 -15.34 -28.89
N THR A 565 -7.20 -15.09 -27.79
CA THR A 565 -8.61 -14.66 -27.84
C THR A 565 -8.77 -13.14 -27.67
N GLU A 566 -7.80 -12.46 -27.02
CA GLU A 566 -7.93 -11.04 -26.66
C GLU A 566 -6.98 -10.16 -27.49
N PRO A 567 -7.50 -9.28 -28.35
CA PRO A 567 -6.66 -8.41 -29.19
C PRO A 567 -5.67 -7.52 -28.42
N LYS A 568 -6.01 -7.13 -27.19
CA LYS A 568 -5.14 -6.29 -26.35
C LYS A 568 -3.84 -7.00 -25.93
N PHE A 569 -3.80 -8.34 -25.94
CA PHE A 569 -2.64 -9.14 -25.61
C PHE A 569 -1.89 -9.70 -26.82
N SER A 570 -2.34 -9.40 -28.03
CA SER A 570 -1.70 -9.87 -29.26
C SER A 570 -0.25 -9.36 -29.45
N SER A 571 0.14 -8.30 -28.73
CA SER A 571 1.51 -7.78 -28.70
C SER A 571 2.39 -8.44 -27.63
N CYS A 572 1.85 -9.27 -26.76
CA CYS A 572 2.58 -10.04 -25.78
C CYS A 572 3.34 -11.17 -26.49
N THR A 573 4.46 -10.83 -27.13
CA THR A 573 5.31 -11.83 -27.79
C THR A 573 6.05 -12.62 -26.73
N ILE A 574 6.01 -13.95 -26.84
CA ILE A 574 6.82 -14.84 -25.99
C ILE A 574 8.28 -14.59 -26.37
N ALA A 575 9.08 -14.05 -25.44
CA ALA A 575 10.50 -13.82 -25.62
C ALA A 575 11.31 -15.10 -25.46
#